data_1b44d9278a8531e06a88b37c5830ee6d
#
_entry.id   1b44d9278a8531e06a88b37c5830ee6d
#
_cell.length_a   1.000
_cell.length_b   1.000
_cell.length_c   1.000
_cell.angle_alpha   90.00
_cell.angle_beta   90.00
_cell.angle_gamma   90.00
#
_symmetry.space_group_name_H-M   'P 1'
#
loop_
_entity.id
_entity.type
_entity.pdbx_description
1 polymer ?
#
loop_
_entity_poly.entity_id
_entity_poly.type
_entity_poly.pdbx_seq_one_letter_code
_entity_poly.pdbx_strand_id
1 'polypeptide(L)'
;MTSIPTNFNSPLSNDLNPITQGTALPYDILNEQFQNAAYPETKLQIRGGGFGSDAAAHPTNPNQFYALTDRGPNSDFKGSLGEGKQFLVPDYSPKIGLFEVKADGQIRKIKEIVLKDRNGQPVSGLPNPKALGGTNEIPYDISGNPMTIDPSKPYDPQTNPVKTDLNGLDPEGLAALEDGSFWISDEYGPHLVHYDAQGIEIERINPFTQDSRNNVIIEGRPLLLPAEFAKRRTNRGMESLTITPDQNTLVGVMESSIDNPDKSGRLSTLTRMVMINLKNGVIKQYLCRLDAKEHVNSAIAALSEHEFYVAEHDRQFPLQQSTAKKLIYKFDISQATDINNLQALSDNSNDERIHCDSELGLLINRQTLEQWIAQDECHWDTLVELGIHPVQKTLAVDILQAIDYPHDKLEGIWLRQDGSIGLLNDDDFAMNDSDKGVEHKYLDAKKTIIDGNRLYVVYPKV
;
A
#
# COMPACT_ATOMS: atom_id res chain seq x y z
N MET A 1 -33.23 -15.14 0.84
CA MET A 1 -31.95 -14.91 0.14
C MET A 1 -32.26 -14.05 -1.06
N THR A 2 -32.12 -12.76 -0.93
CA THR A 2 -32.28 -11.80 -2.04
C THR A 2 -30.95 -11.75 -2.76
N SER A 3 -30.94 -12.24 -3.99
CA SER A 3 -29.77 -12.14 -4.87
C SER A 3 -29.38 -10.67 -5.03
N ILE A 4 -28.11 -10.35 -4.72
CA ILE A 4 -27.50 -9.08 -5.09
C ILE A 4 -27.64 -8.98 -6.62
N PRO A 5 -28.05 -7.83 -7.16
CA PRO A 5 -28.09 -7.68 -8.62
C PRO A 5 -26.67 -7.88 -9.16
N THR A 6 -26.48 -8.93 -9.94
CA THR A 6 -25.21 -9.34 -10.57
C THR A 6 -24.75 -8.40 -11.68
N ASN A 7 -25.29 -7.19 -11.76
CA ASN A 7 -25.05 -6.27 -12.86
C ASN A 7 -24.60 -4.90 -12.37
N PHE A 8 -23.39 -4.82 -11.79
CA PHE A 8 -22.67 -3.54 -11.73
C PHE A 8 -22.22 -3.08 -13.11
N ASN A 9 -22.18 -3.98 -14.08
CA ASN A 9 -21.95 -3.73 -15.50
C ASN A 9 -23.26 -3.66 -16.30
N SER A 10 -24.40 -3.28 -15.69
CA SER A 10 -25.55 -2.91 -16.51
C SER A 10 -25.13 -1.81 -17.46
N PRO A 11 -25.40 -1.92 -18.78
CA PRO A 11 -25.09 -0.84 -19.70
C PRO A 11 -25.85 0.39 -19.20
N LEU A 12 -25.12 1.28 -18.55
CA LEU A 12 -25.55 2.65 -18.39
C LEU A 12 -25.85 3.13 -19.81
N SER A 13 -26.97 3.81 -19.99
CA SER A 13 -27.48 4.29 -21.26
C SER A 13 -26.37 4.67 -22.26
N ASN A 14 -26.54 4.43 -23.55
CA ASN A 14 -25.60 4.70 -24.65
C ASN A 14 -24.99 6.12 -24.70
N ASP A 15 -25.31 6.99 -23.76
CA ASP A 15 -24.86 8.38 -23.65
C ASP A 15 -23.71 8.54 -22.63
N LEU A 16 -23.28 7.49 -21.92
CA LEU A 16 -22.16 7.58 -21.00
C LEU A 16 -20.84 7.30 -21.72
N ASN A 17 -19.93 8.25 -21.60
CA ASN A 17 -18.55 8.11 -22.04
C ASN A 17 -17.97 6.79 -21.47
N PRO A 18 -17.44 5.86 -22.28
CA PRO A 18 -16.86 4.59 -21.82
C PRO A 18 -15.79 4.77 -20.73
N ILE A 19 -15.12 5.92 -20.67
CA ILE A 19 -14.13 6.30 -19.64
C ILE A 19 -14.74 6.34 -18.22
N THR A 20 -16.05 6.52 -18.10
CA THR A 20 -16.74 6.69 -16.81
C THR A 20 -17.39 5.41 -16.29
N GLN A 21 -17.02 4.24 -16.78
CA GLN A 21 -17.40 2.99 -16.12
C GLN A 21 -16.90 2.96 -14.67
N GLY A 22 -17.54 2.15 -13.84
CA GLY A 22 -17.33 2.15 -12.39
C GLY A 22 -18.20 3.18 -11.67
N THR A 23 -18.40 2.95 -10.39
CA THR A 23 -19.24 3.81 -9.54
C THR A 23 -18.37 4.70 -8.65
N ALA A 24 -18.54 6.01 -8.75
CA ALA A 24 -17.77 6.97 -7.96
C ALA A 24 -18.06 6.82 -6.47
N LEU A 25 -17.02 6.87 -5.64
CA LEU A 25 -17.14 7.02 -4.20
C LEU A 25 -17.48 8.49 -3.87
N PRO A 26 -18.34 8.74 -2.86
CA PRO A 26 -18.57 10.09 -2.37
C PRO A 26 -17.35 10.63 -1.64
N TYR A 27 -17.08 11.90 -1.79
CA TYR A 27 -16.00 12.63 -1.10
C TYR A 27 -16.52 13.93 -0.48
N ASP A 28 -15.84 14.38 0.57
CA ASP A 28 -16.04 15.71 1.15
C ASP A 28 -15.03 16.70 0.56
N ILE A 29 -15.27 17.99 0.73
CA ILE A 29 -14.33 19.02 0.29
C ILE A 29 -13.53 19.50 1.50
N LEU A 30 -12.21 19.30 1.48
CA LEU A 30 -11.30 19.73 2.55
C LEU A 30 -10.93 21.21 2.42
N ASN A 31 -10.74 21.69 1.19
CA ASN A 31 -10.49 23.08 0.90
C ASN A 31 -11.10 23.44 -0.46
N GLU A 32 -12.04 24.38 -0.48
CA GLU A 32 -12.77 24.79 -1.69
C GLU A 32 -11.92 25.60 -2.66
N GLN A 33 -10.97 26.38 -2.16
CA GLN A 33 -10.14 27.29 -2.95
C GLN A 33 -8.70 27.30 -2.43
N PHE A 34 -8.07 26.12 -2.43
CA PHE A 34 -6.66 26.05 -2.10
C PHE A 34 -5.84 26.91 -3.06
N GLN A 35 -4.96 27.73 -2.50
CA GLN A 35 -4.05 28.55 -3.26
C GLN A 35 -2.63 28.25 -2.83
N ASN A 36 -1.84 27.74 -3.78
CA ASN A 36 -0.42 27.51 -3.53
C ASN A 36 0.31 28.84 -3.42
N ALA A 37 0.97 29.11 -2.29
CA ALA A 37 1.66 30.36 -2.06
C ALA A 37 2.84 30.59 -3.05
N ALA A 38 3.47 29.51 -3.52
CA ALA A 38 4.52 29.56 -4.52
C ALA A 38 3.98 29.82 -5.95
N TYR A 39 2.69 29.50 -6.18
CA TYR A 39 2.01 29.63 -7.48
C TYR A 39 0.61 30.22 -7.28
N PRO A 40 0.51 31.54 -6.97
CA PRO A 40 -0.74 32.16 -6.54
C PRO A 40 -1.87 32.17 -7.57
N GLU A 41 -1.57 31.94 -8.86
CA GLU A 41 -2.57 31.80 -9.91
C GLU A 41 -3.29 30.44 -9.89
N THR A 42 -2.73 29.46 -9.18
CA THR A 42 -3.29 28.09 -9.09
C THR A 42 -4.38 28.07 -8.01
N LYS A 43 -5.62 27.79 -8.43
CA LYS A 43 -6.75 27.57 -7.54
C LYS A 43 -7.24 26.14 -7.71
N LEU A 44 -7.23 25.39 -6.64
CA LEU A 44 -7.59 23.98 -6.63
C LEU A 44 -8.64 23.71 -5.55
N GLN A 45 -9.50 22.71 -5.81
CA GLN A 45 -10.35 22.13 -4.80
C GLN A 45 -9.65 20.90 -4.22
N ILE A 46 -9.32 20.90 -2.95
CA ILE A 46 -8.78 19.73 -2.26
C ILE A 46 -9.95 18.86 -1.80
N ARG A 47 -10.00 17.65 -2.30
CA ARG A 47 -11.06 16.67 -2.02
C ARG A 47 -10.66 15.77 -0.86
N GLY A 48 -11.59 15.42 0.00
CA GLY A 48 -11.45 14.40 1.05
C GLY A 48 -11.87 13.01 0.53
N GLY A 49 -11.37 12.67 -0.67
CA GLY A 49 -11.40 11.35 -1.25
C GLY A 49 -10.21 10.54 -0.74
N GLY A 50 -9.40 9.98 -1.67
CA GLY A 50 -8.18 9.23 -1.34
C GLY A 50 -8.47 7.89 -0.65
N PHE A 51 -9.69 7.36 -0.73
CA PHE A 51 -10.05 6.06 -0.21
C PHE A 51 -9.67 4.94 -1.20
N GLY A 52 -8.43 4.94 -1.65
CA GLY A 52 -7.96 4.08 -2.71
C GLY A 52 -6.73 3.27 -2.38
N SER A 53 -5.99 3.61 -1.29
CA SER A 53 -4.76 2.91 -0.90
C SER A 53 -4.98 1.42 -0.66
N ASP A 54 -6.10 1.01 -0.03
CA ASP A 54 -6.54 -0.38 0.01
C ASP A 54 -8.02 -0.49 0.33
N ALA A 55 -8.58 -1.69 0.16
CA ALA A 55 -9.96 -2.00 0.50
C ALA A 55 -10.14 -3.44 1.00
N ALA A 56 -11.04 -3.61 1.95
CA ALA A 56 -11.39 -4.91 2.52
C ALA A 56 -12.91 -5.13 2.53
N ALA A 57 -13.33 -6.37 2.28
CA ALA A 57 -14.73 -6.75 2.48
C ALA A 57 -15.16 -6.50 3.93
N HIS A 58 -16.41 -6.03 4.13
CA HIS A 58 -16.99 -6.05 5.47
C HIS A 58 -17.24 -7.51 5.89
N PRO A 59 -16.70 -7.97 7.05
CA PRO A 59 -16.71 -9.39 7.38
C PRO A 59 -18.10 -10.06 7.41
N THR A 60 -19.15 -9.30 7.75
CA THR A 60 -20.51 -9.85 7.93
C THR A 60 -21.57 -9.26 7.00
N ASN A 61 -21.27 -8.18 6.26
CA ASN A 61 -22.24 -7.54 5.36
C ASN A 61 -21.69 -7.47 3.93
N PRO A 62 -22.20 -8.31 2.99
CA PRO A 62 -21.67 -8.39 1.63
C PRO A 62 -21.91 -7.14 0.77
N ASN A 63 -22.77 -6.23 1.22
CA ASN A 63 -23.03 -4.96 0.54
C ASN A 63 -22.13 -3.82 1.05
N GLN A 64 -21.27 -4.11 2.04
CA GLN A 64 -20.39 -3.12 2.63
C GLN A 64 -18.93 -3.50 2.43
N PHE A 65 -18.09 -2.48 2.33
CA PHE A 65 -16.64 -2.62 2.28
C PHE A 65 -15.98 -1.47 3.05
N TYR A 66 -14.79 -1.73 3.53
CA TYR A 66 -13.90 -0.72 4.08
C TYR A 66 -12.91 -0.27 3.02
N ALA A 67 -12.52 1.00 3.08
CA ALA A 67 -11.49 1.56 2.22
C ALA A 67 -10.60 2.51 3.02
N LEU A 68 -9.31 2.53 2.71
CA LEU A 68 -8.26 3.20 3.47
C LEU A 68 -7.78 4.45 2.72
N THR A 69 -7.39 5.49 3.46
CA THR A 69 -6.64 6.62 2.91
C THR A 69 -5.18 6.55 3.34
N ASP A 70 -4.29 7.08 2.49
CA ASP A 70 -2.88 7.30 2.78
C ASP A 70 -2.62 8.46 3.77
N ARG A 71 -1.40 8.98 3.77
CA ARG A 71 -0.93 10.13 4.58
C ARG A 71 -1.67 11.45 4.34
N GLY A 72 -2.52 11.54 3.33
CA GLY A 72 -3.30 12.74 2.98
C GLY A 72 -2.75 13.52 1.78
N PRO A 73 -3.48 14.55 1.35
CA PRO A 73 -3.14 15.34 0.17
C PRO A 73 -1.75 15.95 0.26
N ASN A 74 -0.85 15.55 -0.61
CA ASN A 74 0.54 15.99 -0.64
C ASN A 74 1.06 16.11 -2.07
N SER A 75 2.22 16.73 -2.23
CA SER A 75 2.94 16.81 -3.50
C SER A 75 4.44 16.82 -3.29
N ASP A 76 5.22 16.39 -4.28
CA ASP A 76 6.67 16.55 -4.25
C ASP A 76 7.02 18.05 -4.17
N PHE A 77 7.96 18.37 -3.32
CA PHE A 77 8.35 19.77 -3.09
C PHE A 77 9.84 19.90 -2.80
N LYS A 78 10.46 20.91 -3.41
CA LYS A 78 11.84 21.29 -3.15
C LYS A 78 11.89 22.65 -2.45
N GLY A 79 11.98 22.60 -1.13
CA GLY A 79 12.05 23.81 -0.31
C GLY A 79 13.47 24.18 0.13
N SER A 80 13.56 25.05 1.14
CA SER A 80 14.82 25.61 1.65
C SER A 80 15.78 24.59 2.24
N LEU A 81 15.28 23.43 2.72
CA LEU A 81 16.07 22.37 3.31
C LEU A 81 16.34 21.19 2.36
N GLY A 82 15.84 21.25 1.12
CA GLY A 82 16.00 20.22 0.12
C GLY A 82 14.69 19.61 -0.35
N GLU A 83 14.75 18.41 -0.91
CA GLU A 83 13.61 17.66 -1.41
C GLU A 83 12.78 17.09 -0.24
N GLY A 84 11.47 17.05 -0.42
CA GLY A 84 10.51 16.54 0.55
C GLY A 84 9.08 16.59 0.01
N LYS A 85 8.11 16.65 0.91
CA LYS A 85 6.68 16.69 0.56
C LYS A 85 6.01 17.95 1.11
N GLN A 86 5.23 18.62 0.26
CA GLN A 86 4.34 19.69 0.68
C GLN A 86 2.99 19.08 1.07
N PHE A 87 2.61 19.22 2.33
CA PHE A 87 1.32 18.77 2.85
C PHE A 87 0.26 19.84 2.63
N LEU A 88 -0.72 19.54 1.77
CA LEU A 88 -1.76 20.51 1.39
C LEU A 88 -2.83 20.67 2.48
N VAL A 89 -2.94 19.68 3.35
CA VAL A 89 -3.76 19.68 4.58
C VAL A 89 -2.87 19.18 5.72
N PRO A 90 -2.05 20.04 6.34
CA PRO A 90 -1.00 19.66 7.29
C PRO A 90 -1.48 18.94 8.56
N ASP A 91 -2.75 19.05 8.88
CA ASP A 91 -3.42 18.41 10.02
C ASP A 91 -4.29 17.22 9.60
N TYR A 92 -4.12 16.73 8.38
CA TYR A 92 -4.81 15.52 7.91
C TYR A 92 -4.41 14.31 8.76
N SER A 93 -5.42 13.50 9.08
CA SER A 93 -5.25 12.23 9.76
C SER A 93 -5.78 11.11 8.86
N PRO A 94 -4.96 10.09 8.58
CA PRO A 94 -5.40 8.90 7.86
C PRO A 94 -6.63 8.25 8.49
N LYS A 95 -7.47 7.63 7.67
CA LYS A 95 -8.75 7.09 8.13
C LYS A 95 -9.22 5.90 7.30
N ILE A 96 -10.10 5.11 7.90
CA ILE A 96 -10.86 4.06 7.23
C ILE A 96 -12.28 4.57 6.97
N GLY A 97 -12.75 4.48 5.73
CA GLY A 97 -14.15 4.71 5.37
C GLY A 97 -14.93 3.40 5.35
N LEU A 98 -16.13 3.39 5.90
CA LEU A 98 -17.10 2.32 5.68
C LEU A 98 -18.09 2.77 4.61
N PHE A 99 -18.20 2.00 3.55
CA PHE A 99 -19.07 2.26 2.41
C PHE A 99 -20.12 1.17 2.23
N GLU A 100 -21.25 1.54 1.67
CA GLU A 100 -22.33 0.62 1.31
C GLU A 100 -22.71 0.79 -0.15
N VAL A 101 -22.78 -0.32 -0.85
CA VAL A 101 -23.32 -0.39 -2.22
C VAL A 101 -24.83 -0.61 -2.10
N LYS A 102 -25.61 0.37 -2.53
CA LYS A 102 -27.08 0.32 -2.51
C LYS A 102 -27.64 -0.56 -3.64
N ALA A 103 -28.91 -0.91 -3.53
CA ALA A 103 -29.59 -1.72 -4.53
C ALA A 103 -29.65 -1.06 -5.95
N ASP A 104 -29.56 0.26 -6.01
CA ASP A 104 -29.49 1.03 -7.26
C ASP A 104 -28.06 1.17 -7.82
N GLY A 105 -27.06 0.55 -7.16
CA GLY A 105 -25.65 0.60 -7.52
C GLY A 105 -24.90 1.82 -7.01
N GLN A 106 -25.57 2.81 -6.41
CA GLN A 106 -24.91 3.97 -5.82
C GLN A 106 -24.11 3.57 -4.56
N ILE A 107 -23.04 4.31 -4.28
CA ILE A 107 -22.22 4.11 -3.08
C ILE A 107 -22.55 5.20 -2.07
N ARG A 108 -22.74 4.79 -0.82
CA ARG A 108 -22.94 5.67 0.32
C ARG A 108 -21.83 5.49 1.34
N LYS A 109 -21.18 6.56 1.75
CA LYS A 109 -20.29 6.57 2.93
C LYS A 109 -21.13 6.48 4.20
N ILE A 110 -20.90 5.47 5.01
CA ILE A 110 -21.65 5.20 6.26
C ILE A 110 -20.98 5.95 7.42
N LYS A 111 -19.65 5.82 7.54
CA LYS A 111 -18.86 6.46 8.58
C LYS A 111 -17.39 6.57 8.15
N GLU A 112 -16.65 7.39 8.87
CA GLU A 112 -15.19 7.42 8.87
C GLU A 112 -14.67 7.04 10.25
N ILE A 113 -13.55 6.32 10.28
CA ILE A 113 -12.81 5.91 11.48
C ILE A 113 -11.42 6.52 11.36
N VAL A 114 -11.19 7.60 12.09
CA VAL A 114 -9.88 8.27 12.13
C VAL A 114 -8.91 7.40 12.90
N LEU A 115 -7.70 7.18 12.36
CA LEU A 115 -6.64 6.44 13.02
C LEU A 115 -6.05 7.27 14.17
N LYS A 116 -5.83 6.63 15.31
CA LYS A 116 -5.40 7.28 16.56
C LYS A 116 -4.33 6.45 17.24
N ASP A 117 -3.44 7.13 17.92
CA ASP A 117 -2.48 6.48 18.81
C ASP A 117 -3.16 5.81 20.02
N ARG A 118 -2.38 5.11 20.84
CA ARG A 118 -2.88 4.43 22.06
C ARG A 118 -3.47 5.35 23.11
N ASN A 119 -3.25 6.66 23.02
CA ASN A 119 -3.83 7.67 23.89
C ASN A 119 -5.12 8.28 23.29
N GLY A 120 -5.54 7.80 22.13
CA GLY A 120 -6.73 8.30 21.41
C GLY A 120 -6.48 9.63 20.68
N GLN A 121 -5.22 10.04 20.48
CA GLN A 121 -4.90 11.22 19.67
C GLN A 121 -4.80 10.83 18.19
N PRO A 122 -5.40 11.61 17.27
CA PRO A 122 -5.26 11.37 15.84
C PRO A 122 -3.79 11.28 15.42
N VAL A 123 -3.44 10.27 14.61
CA VAL A 123 -2.12 10.18 13.99
C VAL A 123 -2.09 11.07 12.75
N SER A 124 -0.90 11.53 12.35
CA SER A 124 -0.73 12.33 11.14
C SER A 124 -0.10 11.52 10.01
N GLY A 125 -0.13 12.08 8.79
CA GLY A 125 0.65 11.58 7.65
C GLY A 125 2.12 12.03 7.66
N LEU A 126 2.62 12.64 8.73
CA LEU A 126 4.02 13.10 8.80
C LEU A 126 4.99 11.93 8.97
N PRO A 127 6.21 12.02 8.39
CA PRO A 127 7.22 10.97 8.51
C PRO A 127 7.61 10.66 9.95
N ASN A 128 7.90 9.38 10.21
CA ASN A 128 8.47 8.95 11.48
C ASN A 128 9.89 9.48 11.68
N PRO A 129 10.43 9.45 12.92
CA PRO A 129 11.84 9.67 13.16
C PRO A 129 12.71 8.69 12.36
N LYS A 130 13.84 9.16 11.84
CA LYS A 130 14.73 8.37 10.97
C LYS A 130 15.09 6.98 11.53
N ALA A 131 15.31 6.88 12.82
CA ALA A 131 15.68 5.62 13.49
C ALA A 131 14.54 4.58 13.52
N LEU A 132 13.30 4.98 13.24
CA LEU A 132 12.09 4.16 13.31
C LEU A 132 11.33 4.14 11.99
N GLY A 133 12.03 4.16 10.87
CA GLY A 133 11.45 4.05 9.55
C GLY A 133 11.12 5.38 8.86
N GLY A 134 11.64 6.50 9.35
CA GLY A 134 11.47 7.78 8.66
C GLY A 134 12.06 7.77 7.25
N THR A 135 11.35 8.37 6.31
CA THR A 135 11.71 8.42 4.89
C THR A 135 12.87 9.38 4.60
N ASN A 136 13.24 10.24 5.55
CA ASN A 136 14.08 11.43 5.40
C ASN A 136 13.45 12.52 4.50
N GLU A 137 12.20 12.39 4.13
CA GLU A 137 11.45 13.46 3.47
C GLU A 137 11.25 14.63 4.43
N ILE A 138 11.41 15.83 3.94
CA ILE A 138 11.20 17.04 4.72
C ILE A 138 9.74 17.45 4.54
N PRO A 139 8.93 17.50 5.61
CA PRO A 139 7.57 18.01 5.49
C PRO A 139 7.58 19.53 5.37
N TYR A 140 6.88 20.05 4.36
CA TYR A 140 6.66 21.45 4.12
C TYR A 140 5.18 21.81 4.28
N ASP A 141 4.91 23.00 4.80
CA ASP A 141 3.56 23.54 4.87
C ASP A 141 3.08 24.11 3.51
N ILE A 142 1.84 24.57 3.46
CA ILE A 142 1.23 25.17 2.25
C ILE A 142 1.95 26.42 1.74
N SER A 143 2.78 27.06 2.56
CA SER A 143 3.60 28.21 2.21
C SER A 143 5.01 27.84 1.75
N GLY A 144 5.34 26.52 1.75
CA GLY A 144 6.67 26.00 1.39
C GLY A 144 7.71 26.18 2.50
N ASN A 145 7.29 26.47 3.74
CA ASN A 145 8.20 26.48 4.88
C ASN A 145 8.35 25.09 5.45
N PRO A 146 9.55 24.69 5.93
CA PRO A 146 9.69 23.45 6.66
C PRO A 146 8.75 23.41 7.87
N MET A 147 7.99 22.36 8.02
CA MET A 147 7.19 22.14 9.23
C MET A 147 8.14 21.81 10.38
N THR A 148 8.07 22.59 11.44
CA THR A 148 8.95 22.47 12.61
C THR A 148 8.16 22.14 13.88
N ILE A 149 8.87 21.73 14.95
CA ILE A 149 8.24 21.39 16.24
C ILE A 149 7.45 22.60 16.78
N ASP A 150 8.03 23.80 16.70
CA ASP A 150 7.36 25.07 17.07
C ASP A 150 7.14 25.91 15.80
N PRO A 151 5.94 25.92 15.23
CA PRO A 151 5.66 26.64 13.98
C PRO A 151 5.75 28.17 14.11
N SER A 152 5.84 28.70 15.34
CA SER A 152 6.02 30.14 15.58
C SER A 152 7.47 30.61 15.47
N LYS A 153 8.42 29.66 15.35
CA LYS A 153 9.85 29.93 15.26
C LYS A 153 10.44 29.47 13.93
N PRO A 154 11.48 30.12 13.44
CA PRO A 154 12.20 29.65 12.25
C PRO A 154 12.85 28.27 12.54
N TYR A 155 13.07 27.53 11.46
CA TYR A 155 13.82 26.29 11.52
C TYR A 155 15.22 26.50 12.12
N ASP A 156 15.59 25.65 13.05
CA ASP A 156 16.93 25.52 13.59
C ASP A 156 17.18 24.04 13.94
N PRO A 157 18.27 23.42 13.44
CA PRO A 157 18.46 21.98 13.57
C PRO A 157 18.66 21.49 15.02
N GLN A 158 18.99 22.40 15.95
CA GLN A 158 19.22 22.07 17.36
C GLN A 158 18.06 22.47 18.27
N THR A 159 17.47 23.64 18.02
CA THR A 159 16.46 24.22 18.93
C THR A 159 15.04 24.15 18.40
N ASN A 160 14.87 24.06 17.08
CA ASN A 160 13.57 23.92 16.43
C ASN A 160 13.66 23.07 15.14
N PRO A 161 13.99 21.75 15.26
CA PRO A 161 14.18 20.89 14.11
C PRO A 161 12.87 20.64 13.34
N VAL A 162 13.00 19.98 12.20
CA VAL A 162 11.88 19.49 11.40
C VAL A 162 10.98 18.59 12.25
N LYS A 163 9.68 18.81 12.14
CA LYS A 163 8.66 18.02 12.84
C LYS A 163 8.58 16.61 12.23
N THR A 164 8.66 15.60 13.07
CA THR A 164 8.30 14.21 12.74
C THR A 164 7.18 13.76 13.66
N ASP A 165 6.42 12.76 13.24
CA ASP A 165 5.43 12.13 14.10
C ASP A 165 5.85 10.69 14.41
N LEU A 166 6.04 10.37 15.68
CA LEU A 166 6.40 9.01 16.11
C LEU A 166 5.34 7.99 15.66
N ASN A 167 4.06 8.37 15.71
CA ASN A 167 2.93 7.54 15.35
C ASN A 167 2.40 7.82 13.92
N GLY A 168 3.06 8.72 13.18
CA GLY A 168 2.70 9.04 11.81
C GLY A 168 2.71 7.80 10.91
N LEU A 169 1.81 7.77 9.96
CA LEU A 169 1.63 6.66 9.02
C LEU A 169 1.41 7.16 7.61
N ASP A 170 1.86 6.36 6.68
CA ASP A 170 1.47 6.35 5.27
C ASP A 170 0.76 5.01 5.00
N PRO A 171 -0.53 4.88 5.35
CA PRO A 171 -1.23 3.60 5.33
C PRO A 171 -1.51 3.15 3.90
N GLU A 172 -1.15 1.88 3.58
CA GLU A 172 -1.28 1.34 2.24
C GLU A 172 -1.95 -0.05 2.19
N GLY A 173 -2.08 -0.75 3.31
CA GLY A 173 -2.75 -2.04 3.34
C GLY A 173 -3.77 -2.16 4.48
N LEU A 174 -4.89 -2.87 4.24
CA LEU A 174 -6.03 -2.97 5.15
C LEU A 174 -6.56 -4.39 5.27
N ALA A 175 -6.49 -4.99 6.45
CA ALA A 175 -7.18 -6.22 6.79
C ALA A 175 -8.27 -5.94 7.83
N ALA A 176 -9.54 -6.18 7.49
CA ALA A 176 -10.69 -6.04 8.39
C ALA A 176 -11.01 -7.38 9.05
N LEU A 177 -11.08 -7.41 10.39
CA LEU A 177 -11.31 -8.61 11.19
C LEU A 177 -12.80 -8.77 11.57
N GLU A 178 -13.17 -10.01 11.87
CA GLU A 178 -14.56 -10.34 12.24
C GLU A 178 -15.01 -9.69 13.55
N ASP A 179 -14.08 -9.36 14.45
CA ASP A 179 -14.38 -8.66 15.71
C ASP A 179 -14.56 -7.15 15.55
N GLY A 180 -14.38 -6.64 14.32
CA GLY A 180 -14.51 -5.24 13.94
C GLY A 180 -13.23 -4.43 14.10
N SER A 181 -12.12 -5.04 14.46
CA SER A 181 -10.79 -4.44 14.48
C SER A 181 -10.12 -4.49 13.11
N PHE A 182 -8.97 -3.81 12.96
CA PHE A 182 -8.28 -3.66 11.69
C PHE A 182 -6.77 -3.80 11.86
N TRP A 183 -6.11 -4.54 10.96
CA TRP A 183 -4.68 -4.40 10.76
C TRP A 183 -4.39 -3.53 9.55
N ILE A 184 -3.41 -2.66 9.69
CA ILE A 184 -2.96 -1.73 8.64
C ILE A 184 -1.46 -1.90 8.46
N SER A 185 -1.01 -1.98 7.19
CA SER A 185 0.40 -1.82 6.83
C SER A 185 0.67 -0.40 6.34
N ASP A 186 1.94 0.02 6.38
CA ASP A 186 2.34 1.33 5.95
C ASP A 186 3.65 1.37 5.14
N GLU A 187 3.89 2.47 4.45
CA GLU A 187 5.10 2.72 3.69
C GLU A 187 6.27 3.26 4.53
N TYR A 188 6.03 3.78 5.74
CA TYR A 188 7.11 4.39 6.51
C TYR A 188 8.03 3.35 7.15
N GLY A 189 7.53 2.42 7.96
CA GLY A 189 8.33 1.45 8.69
C GLY A 189 9.07 0.40 7.85
N PRO A 190 8.44 -0.63 7.29
CA PRO A 190 7.00 -0.84 7.37
C PRO A 190 6.53 -1.15 8.80
N HIS A 191 5.41 -0.57 9.17
CA HIS A 191 4.70 -0.91 10.38
C HIS A 191 3.47 -1.74 10.05
N LEU A 192 3.15 -2.73 10.87
CA LEU A 192 1.85 -3.37 10.95
C LEU A 192 1.20 -2.90 12.23
N VAL A 193 0.06 -2.22 12.12
CA VAL A 193 -0.61 -1.59 13.25
C VAL A 193 -2.01 -2.13 13.40
N HIS A 194 -2.34 -2.65 14.58
CA HIS A 194 -3.67 -3.14 14.92
C HIS A 194 -4.48 -2.03 15.59
N TYR A 195 -5.65 -1.77 15.05
CA TYR A 195 -6.59 -0.77 15.53
C TYR A 195 -7.89 -1.41 15.98
N ASP A 196 -8.48 -0.92 17.05
CA ASP A 196 -9.83 -1.29 17.44
C ASP A 196 -10.89 -0.70 16.49
N ALA A 197 -12.16 -1.06 16.70
CA ALA A 197 -13.29 -0.59 15.90
C ALA A 197 -13.52 0.95 15.95
N GLN A 198 -12.85 1.67 16.86
CA GLN A 198 -12.86 3.11 17.02
C GLN A 198 -11.61 3.78 16.43
N GLY A 199 -10.70 2.99 15.84
CA GLY A 199 -9.45 3.45 15.25
C GLY A 199 -8.37 3.78 16.28
N ILE A 200 -8.42 3.21 17.49
CA ILE A 200 -7.37 3.38 18.51
C ILE A 200 -6.35 2.23 18.35
N GLU A 201 -5.06 2.57 18.25
CA GLU A 201 -3.98 1.60 18.17
C GLU A 201 -3.98 0.67 19.39
N ILE A 202 -3.92 -0.65 19.15
CA ILE A 202 -3.85 -1.70 20.17
C ILE A 202 -2.46 -2.33 20.17
N GLU A 203 -1.99 -2.73 18.98
CA GLU A 203 -0.76 -3.50 18.79
C GLU A 203 0.04 -2.95 17.61
N ARG A 204 1.34 -3.21 17.64
CA ARG A 204 2.26 -2.85 16.54
C ARG A 204 3.34 -3.90 16.38
N ILE A 205 3.69 -4.17 15.12
CA ILE A 205 4.80 -5.02 14.70
C ILE A 205 5.60 -4.23 13.67
N ASN A 206 6.92 -4.20 13.79
CA ASN A 206 7.82 -3.63 12.79
C ASN A 206 9.22 -4.27 12.91
N PRO A 207 10.19 -3.99 12.02
CA PRO A 207 11.52 -4.61 12.08
C PRO A 207 12.49 -3.95 13.08
N PHE A 208 12.12 -2.86 13.76
CA PHE A 208 13.02 -2.09 14.62
C PHE A 208 13.03 -2.63 16.04
N THR A 209 14.11 -3.32 16.43
CA THR A 209 14.26 -3.95 17.76
C THR A 209 14.24 -2.95 18.90
N GLN A 210 14.62 -1.69 18.65
CA GLN A 210 14.63 -0.61 19.64
C GLN A 210 13.28 0.12 19.75
N ASP A 211 12.30 -0.21 18.92
CA ASP A 211 10.99 0.42 18.97
C ASP A 211 10.13 -0.16 20.08
N SER A 212 9.97 0.60 21.16
CA SER A 212 9.17 0.19 22.33
C SER A 212 7.66 0.08 22.04
N ARG A 213 7.20 0.50 20.86
CA ARG A 213 5.80 0.34 20.42
C ARG A 213 5.49 -1.08 19.97
N ASN A 214 6.52 -1.90 19.62
CA ASN A 214 6.35 -3.32 19.34
C ASN A 214 5.86 -4.04 20.61
N ASN A 215 4.59 -4.41 20.63
CA ASN A 215 3.93 -4.95 21.84
C ASN A 215 3.14 -6.22 21.60
N VAL A 216 3.17 -6.79 20.42
CA VAL A 216 2.71 -8.17 20.20
C VAL A 216 3.76 -9.10 20.80
N ILE A 217 3.42 -9.74 21.93
CA ILE A 217 4.38 -10.57 22.68
C ILE A 217 4.03 -12.05 22.52
N ILE A 218 4.93 -12.80 21.94
CA ILE A 218 4.82 -14.25 21.80
C ILE A 218 5.94 -14.91 22.60
N GLU A 219 5.59 -15.82 23.49
CA GLU A 219 6.56 -16.51 24.38
C GLU A 219 7.50 -15.58 25.13
N GLY A 220 6.99 -14.41 25.53
CA GLY A 220 7.74 -13.40 26.30
C GLY A 220 8.71 -12.54 25.46
N ARG A 221 8.60 -12.57 24.12
CA ARG A 221 9.42 -11.76 23.20
C ARG A 221 8.55 -10.95 22.26
N PRO A 222 8.95 -9.71 21.90
CA PRO A 222 8.28 -8.97 20.85
C PRO A 222 8.33 -9.73 19.52
N LEU A 223 7.19 -9.81 18.83
CA LEU A 223 7.11 -10.25 17.45
C LEU A 223 7.60 -9.12 16.57
N LEU A 224 8.56 -9.41 15.70
CA LEU A 224 9.20 -8.42 14.82
C LEU A 224 9.15 -8.89 13.38
N LEU A 225 9.03 -7.98 12.44
CA LEU A 225 9.30 -8.28 11.03
C LEU A 225 10.78 -8.66 10.83
N PRO A 226 11.12 -9.47 9.82
CA PRO A 226 12.51 -9.73 9.45
C PRO A 226 13.30 -8.43 9.24
N ALA A 227 14.56 -8.41 9.66
CA ALA A 227 15.37 -7.19 9.75
C ALA A 227 15.54 -6.48 8.38
N GLU A 228 15.62 -7.25 7.29
CA GLU A 228 15.77 -6.71 5.94
C GLU A 228 14.60 -5.84 5.49
N PHE A 229 13.40 -5.99 6.08
CA PHE A 229 12.27 -5.12 5.77
C PHE A 229 12.51 -3.65 6.17
N ALA A 230 13.39 -3.40 7.15
CA ALA A 230 13.83 -2.04 7.48
C ALA A 230 14.55 -1.33 6.32
N LYS A 231 14.97 -2.08 5.29
CA LYS A 231 15.64 -1.56 4.09
C LYS A 231 14.68 -1.30 2.92
N ARG A 232 13.38 -1.15 3.20
CA ARG A 232 12.42 -0.76 2.19
C ARG A 232 12.84 0.52 1.46
N ARG A 233 12.44 0.70 0.22
CA ARG A 233 12.64 1.98 -0.48
C ARG A 233 11.78 3.06 0.16
N THR A 234 12.29 4.28 0.18
CA THR A 234 11.47 5.45 0.50
C THR A 234 10.24 5.50 -0.40
N ASN A 235 9.07 5.68 0.17
CA ASN A 235 7.77 5.72 -0.51
C ASN A 235 7.50 4.47 -1.36
N ARG A 236 7.87 3.29 -0.83
CA ARG A 236 7.64 1.94 -1.38
C ARG A 236 7.78 0.89 -0.30
N GLY A 237 6.88 0.92 0.64
CA GLY A 237 6.87 0.04 1.80
C GLY A 237 6.04 -1.21 1.63
N MET A 238 5.25 -1.54 2.65
CA MET A 238 4.31 -2.66 2.59
C MET A 238 2.96 -2.14 2.09
N GLU A 239 2.79 -2.23 0.78
CA GLU A 239 1.69 -1.64 0.03
C GLU A 239 0.35 -2.32 0.28
N SER A 240 0.35 -3.60 0.63
CA SER A 240 -0.89 -4.34 0.75
C SER A 240 -0.90 -5.32 1.90
N LEU A 241 -2.07 -5.53 2.48
CA LEU A 241 -2.27 -6.39 3.63
C LEU A 241 -3.62 -7.11 3.55
N THR A 242 -3.61 -8.41 3.84
CA THR A 242 -4.83 -9.18 4.02
C THR A 242 -4.70 -10.11 5.23
N ILE A 243 -5.81 -10.72 5.62
CA ILE A 243 -5.82 -11.80 6.61
C ILE A 243 -6.40 -13.07 5.99
N THR A 244 -5.84 -14.23 6.33
CA THR A 244 -6.36 -15.52 5.87
C THR A 244 -7.80 -15.75 6.33
N PRO A 245 -8.61 -16.57 5.62
CA PRO A 245 -10.02 -16.79 5.97
C PRO A 245 -10.25 -17.32 7.38
N ASP A 246 -9.27 -18.02 7.97
CA ASP A 246 -9.31 -18.51 9.36
C ASP A 246 -9.00 -17.41 10.41
N GLN A 247 -8.78 -16.16 9.98
CA GLN A 247 -8.46 -14.99 10.82
C GLN A 247 -7.19 -15.14 11.67
N ASN A 248 -6.23 -15.98 11.25
CA ASN A 248 -5.06 -16.30 12.07
C ASN A 248 -3.74 -15.76 11.51
N THR A 249 -3.67 -15.52 10.19
CA THR A 249 -2.42 -15.17 9.55
C THR A 249 -2.56 -13.89 8.73
N LEU A 250 -1.81 -12.86 9.11
CA LEU A 250 -1.62 -11.68 8.27
C LEU A 250 -0.71 -12.01 7.10
N VAL A 251 -1.01 -11.45 5.95
CA VAL A 251 -0.21 -11.59 4.73
C VAL A 251 0.01 -10.22 4.13
N GLY A 252 1.26 -9.78 4.13
CA GLY A 252 1.68 -8.49 3.56
C GLY A 252 2.59 -8.68 2.36
N VAL A 253 2.48 -7.79 1.38
CA VAL A 253 3.35 -7.78 0.19
C VAL A 253 4.02 -6.42 0.05
N MET A 254 5.34 -6.44 -0.18
CA MET A 254 6.09 -5.22 -0.47
C MET A 254 5.76 -4.73 -1.88
N GLU A 255 5.66 -3.43 -2.05
CA GLU A 255 5.34 -2.79 -3.32
C GLU A 255 6.35 -3.16 -4.42
N SER A 256 7.63 -3.08 -4.09
CA SER A 256 8.71 -3.32 -5.02
C SER A 256 9.95 -3.90 -4.32
N SER A 257 11.02 -4.10 -5.07
CA SER A 257 12.32 -4.50 -4.50
C SER A 257 12.79 -3.53 -3.43
N ILE A 258 13.32 -4.05 -2.31
CA ILE A 258 13.84 -3.24 -1.21
C ILE A 258 15.29 -2.78 -1.47
N ASP A 259 15.75 -1.73 -0.76
CA ASP A 259 17.13 -1.22 -0.81
C ASP A 259 18.08 -2.10 0.05
N ASN A 260 18.18 -3.37 -0.28
CA ASN A 260 18.96 -4.34 0.47
C ASN A 260 20.20 -4.79 -0.30
N PRO A 261 21.41 -4.48 0.12
CA PRO A 261 21.81 -3.70 1.30
C PRO A 261 21.67 -2.19 1.10
N ASP A 262 21.53 -1.74 -0.14
CA ASP A 262 21.43 -0.36 -0.57
C ASP A 262 20.67 -0.24 -1.91
N LYS A 263 20.69 0.94 -2.52
CA LYS A 263 19.97 1.25 -3.78
C LYS A 263 20.35 0.37 -4.98
N SER A 264 21.42 -0.46 -4.90
CA SER A 264 21.80 -1.36 -6.01
C SER A 264 20.74 -2.45 -6.26
N GLY A 265 19.94 -2.82 -5.26
CA GLY A 265 18.84 -3.77 -5.39
C GLY A 265 17.60 -3.26 -6.14
N ARG A 266 17.47 -1.94 -6.35
CA ARG A 266 16.25 -1.31 -6.90
C ARG A 266 15.86 -1.74 -8.31
N LEU A 267 16.80 -2.27 -9.08
CA LEU A 267 16.55 -2.71 -10.46
C LEU A 267 16.14 -4.18 -10.55
N SER A 268 15.89 -4.80 -9.42
CA SER A 268 15.39 -6.17 -9.32
C SER A 268 13.89 -6.25 -9.59
N THR A 269 13.46 -7.35 -10.22
CA THR A 269 12.05 -7.74 -10.31
C THR A 269 11.59 -8.51 -9.06
N LEU A 270 12.46 -8.67 -8.05
CA LEU A 270 12.14 -9.36 -6.81
C LEU A 270 11.38 -8.45 -5.86
N THR A 271 10.27 -8.95 -5.34
CA THR A 271 9.59 -8.38 -4.19
C THR A 271 9.29 -9.47 -3.15
N ARG A 272 8.80 -9.10 -1.98
CA ARG A 272 8.69 -10.00 -0.83
C ARG A 272 7.26 -10.05 -0.32
N MET A 273 6.80 -11.27 -0.03
CA MET A 273 5.58 -11.54 0.73
C MET A 273 5.98 -12.02 2.12
N VAL A 274 5.34 -11.52 3.15
CA VAL A 274 5.49 -11.98 4.54
C VAL A 274 4.17 -12.49 5.07
N MET A 275 4.21 -13.61 5.77
CA MET A 275 3.06 -14.18 6.48
C MET A 275 3.37 -14.25 7.96
N ILE A 276 2.45 -13.79 8.79
CA ILE A 276 2.62 -13.68 10.25
C ILE A 276 1.44 -14.36 10.93
N ASN A 277 1.67 -15.50 11.55
CA ASN A 277 0.64 -16.14 12.34
C ASN A 277 0.52 -15.46 13.70
N LEU A 278 -0.61 -14.80 13.94
CA LEU A 278 -0.87 -13.99 15.14
C LEU A 278 -1.02 -14.82 16.42
N LYS A 279 -1.30 -16.14 16.30
CA LYS A 279 -1.48 -17.01 17.47
C LYS A 279 -0.17 -17.56 18.03
N ASN A 280 0.76 -17.92 17.13
CA ASN A 280 1.99 -18.60 17.54
C ASN A 280 3.27 -17.83 17.16
N GLY A 281 3.12 -16.68 16.49
CA GLY A 281 4.24 -15.81 16.09
C GLY A 281 5.13 -16.38 14.99
N VAL A 282 4.72 -17.45 14.31
CA VAL A 282 5.49 -17.99 13.18
C VAL A 282 5.44 -16.97 12.03
N ILE A 283 6.61 -16.57 11.58
CA ILE A 283 6.80 -15.71 10.40
C ILE A 283 7.38 -16.54 9.28
N LYS A 284 6.76 -16.44 8.10
CA LYS A 284 7.27 -17.00 6.85
C LYS A 284 7.49 -15.87 5.85
N GLN A 285 8.43 -16.07 4.95
CA GLN A 285 8.76 -15.09 3.93
C GLN A 285 8.92 -15.79 2.58
N TYR A 286 8.33 -15.23 1.53
CA TYR A 286 8.36 -15.80 0.19
C TYR A 286 8.81 -14.75 -0.83
N LEU A 287 9.46 -15.23 -1.91
CA LEU A 287 9.89 -14.41 -3.03
C LEU A 287 8.79 -14.32 -4.07
N CYS A 288 8.45 -13.10 -4.48
CA CYS A 288 7.53 -12.83 -5.56
C CYS A 288 8.28 -12.18 -6.73
N ARG A 289 7.87 -12.48 -7.96
CA ARG A 289 8.48 -11.91 -9.16
C ARG A 289 7.51 -10.97 -9.85
N LEU A 290 7.90 -9.70 -10.01
CA LEU A 290 7.22 -8.72 -10.85
C LEU A 290 7.48 -9.03 -12.33
N ASP A 291 6.54 -8.70 -13.21
CA ASP A 291 6.71 -8.86 -14.66
C ASP A 291 7.76 -7.91 -15.23
N ALA A 292 7.94 -6.77 -14.60
CA ALA A 292 8.97 -5.79 -14.94
C ALA A 292 9.41 -5.02 -13.67
N LYS A 293 10.62 -4.50 -13.67
CA LYS A 293 11.18 -3.74 -12.54
C LYS A 293 10.48 -2.39 -12.28
N GLU A 294 9.73 -1.90 -13.25
CA GLU A 294 8.90 -0.69 -13.15
C GLU A 294 7.51 -0.99 -12.57
N HIS A 295 7.09 -2.26 -12.56
CA HIS A 295 5.82 -2.67 -11.98
C HIS A 295 5.87 -2.66 -10.46
N VAL A 296 4.69 -2.61 -9.86
CA VAL A 296 4.50 -2.64 -8.43
C VAL A 296 3.39 -3.63 -8.07
N ASN A 297 3.52 -4.29 -6.92
CA ASN A 297 2.40 -4.95 -6.25
C ASN A 297 1.69 -3.91 -5.38
N SER A 298 0.38 -3.86 -5.44
CA SER A 298 -0.38 -2.77 -4.82
C SER A 298 -1.59 -3.20 -4.02
N ALA A 299 -2.04 -4.45 -4.14
CA ALA A 299 -3.16 -4.96 -3.37
C ALA A 299 -3.10 -6.47 -3.24
N ILE A 300 -3.68 -7.02 -2.17
CA ILE A 300 -3.79 -8.45 -1.94
C ILE A 300 -5.14 -8.84 -1.34
N ALA A 301 -5.72 -9.95 -1.80
CA ALA A 301 -6.93 -10.55 -1.22
C ALA A 301 -6.75 -12.06 -1.04
N ALA A 302 -6.97 -12.57 0.17
CA ALA A 302 -6.83 -14.00 0.47
C ALA A 302 -7.99 -14.81 -0.11
N LEU A 303 -7.67 -15.91 -0.81
CA LEU A 303 -8.61 -16.93 -1.26
C LEU A 303 -8.64 -18.13 -0.31
N SER A 304 -7.48 -18.46 0.24
CA SER A 304 -7.26 -19.52 1.21
C SER A 304 -6.02 -19.21 2.04
N GLU A 305 -5.55 -20.16 2.84
CA GLU A 305 -4.27 -20.06 3.55
C GLU A 305 -3.05 -20.12 2.62
N HIS A 306 -3.24 -20.46 1.33
CA HIS A 306 -2.15 -20.68 0.38
C HIS A 306 -2.32 -19.97 -0.96
N GLU A 307 -3.51 -19.46 -1.26
CA GLU A 307 -3.80 -18.80 -2.53
C GLU A 307 -4.30 -17.36 -2.29
N PHE A 308 -3.84 -16.43 -3.14
CA PHE A 308 -4.13 -15.01 -3.00
C PHE A 308 -4.33 -14.37 -4.38
N TYR A 309 -5.21 -13.40 -4.50
CA TYR A 309 -5.15 -12.45 -5.60
C TYR A 309 -4.22 -11.30 -5.24
N VAL A 310 -3.35 -10.91 -6.16
CA VAL A 310 -2.42 -9.79 -6.01
C VAL A 310 -2.53 -8.89 -7.23
N ALA A 311 -2.72 -7.59 -7.02
CA ALA A 311 -2.70 -6.60 -8.07
C ALA A 311 -1.26 -6.19 -8.42
N GLU A 312 -0.98 -6.09 -9.72
CA GLU A 312 0.29 -5.59 -10.25
C GLU A 312 0.04 -4.59 -11.38
N HIS A 313 0.70 -3.44 -11.33
CA HIS A 313 0.54 -2.41 -12.36
C HIS A 313 1.81 -1.59 -12.63
N ASP A 314 1.80 -0.81 -13.70
CA ASP A 314 2.92 -0.01 -14.22
C ASP A 314 2.80 1.50 -13.95
N ARG A 315 1.78 1.95 -13.21
CA ARG A 315 1.50 3.37 -12.90
C ARG A 315 1.25 4.25 -14.13
N GLN A 316 0.92 3.66 -15.29
CA GLN A 316 0.62 4.42 -16.51
C GLN A 316 -0.89 4.64 -16.65
N PHE A 317 -1.29 5.82 -17.11
CA PHE A 317 -2.69 6.10 -17.48
C PHE A 317 -3.04 5.43 -18.82
N PRO A 318 -4.01 4.52 -18.88
CA PRO A 318 -4.37 3.85 -20.15
C PRO A 318 -4.82 4.79 -21.26
N LEU A 319 -5.41 5.93 -20.92
CA LEU A 319 -5.82 6.94 -21.90
C LEU A 319 -4.65 7.75 -22.47
N GLN A 320 -3.48 7.67 -21.84
CA GLN A 320 -2.27 8.39 -22.24
C GLN A 320 -1.22 7.43 -22.81
N GLN A 321 -1.22 6.16 -22.35
CA GLN A 321 -0.26 5.13 -22.73
C GLN A 321 -0.97 3.83 -23.11
N SER A 322 -0.98 3.49 -24.38
CA SER A 322 -1.68 2.28 -24.89
C SER A 322 -1.02 0.96 -24.44
N THR A 323 0.17 1.02 -23.87
CA THR A 323 0.90 -0.14 -23.35
C THR A 323 0.71 -0.34 -21.85
N ALA A 324 -0.11 0.48 -21.21
CA ALA A 324 -0.39 0.41 -19.77
C ALA A 324 -0.81 -1.01 -19.34
N LYS A 325 -0.46 -1.39 -18.10
CA LYS A 325 -0.73 -2.68 -17.50
C LYS A 325 -1.44 -2.53 -16.16
N LYS A 326 -2.57 -3.20 -16.02
CA LYS A 326 -3.36 -3.33 -14.77
C LYS A 326 -3.79 -4.79 -14.69
N LEU A 327 -3.12 -5.56 -13.84
CA LEU A 327 -3.20 -7.01 -13.83
C LEU A 327 -3.57 -7.51 -12.44
N ILE A 328 -4.39 -8.55 -12.36
CA ILE A 328 -4.57 -9.31 -11.11
C ILE A 328 -4.03 -10.71 -11.36
N TYR A 329 -3.10 -11.11 -10.53
CA TYR A 329 -2.54 -12.45 -10.54
C TYR A 329 -3.10 -13.28 -9.39
N LYS A 330 -3.23 -14.59 -9.63
CA LYS A 330 -3.35 -15.57 -8.56
C LYS A 330 -1.95 -16.03 -8.16
N PHE A 331 -1.61 -15.82 -6.91
CA PHE A 331 -0.41 -16.33 -6.26
C PHE A 331 -0.75 -17.63 -5.52
N ASP A 332 0.12 -18.65 -5.64
CA ASP A 332 0.04 -19.90 -4.91
C ASP A 332 1.39 -20.18 -4.24
N ILE A 333 1.38 -20.25 -2.91
CA ILE A 333 2.58 -20.48 -2.09
C ILE A 333 2.82 -21.96 -1.76
N SER A 334 1.98 -22.89 -2.23
CA SER A 334 2.03 -24.32 -1.86
C SER A 334 3.37 -24.97 -2.15
N GLN A 335 4.09 -24.48 -3.16
CA GLN A 335 5.41 -25.00 -3.56
C GLN A 335 6.52 -23.95 -3.35
N ALA A 336 6.19 -22.77 -2.80
CA ALA A 336 7.16 -21.71 -2.57
C ALA A 336 8.04 -22.03 -1.35
N THR A 337 9.30 -21.63 -1.43
CA THR A 337 10.25 -21.83 -0.34
C THR A 337 10.11 -20.73 0.70
N ASP A 338 9.88 -21.12 1.98
CA ASP A 338 9.97 -20.19 3.10
C ASP A 338 11.43 -19.82 3.35
N ILE A 339 11.80 -18.60 2.93
CA ILE A 339 13.16 -18.09 3.07
C ILE A 339 13.43 -17.48 4.45
N ASN A 340 12.44 -17.38 5.33
CA ASN A 340 12.65 -16.89 6.70
C ASN A 340 13.27 -17.98 7.61
N ASN A 341 13.16 -19.26 7.24
CA ASN A 341 13.80 -20.36 7.95
C ASN A 341 15.25 -20.58 7.46
N LEU A 342 16.09 -19.58 7.69
CA LEU A 342 17.46 -19.51 7.19
C LEU A 342 18.33 -20.68 7.65
N GLN A 343 18.13 -21.16 8.90
CA GLN A 343 18.88 -22.28 9.43
C GLN A 343 18.58 -23.57 8.65
N ALA A 344 17.29 -23.84 8.41
CA ALA A 344 16.91 -25.02 7.63
C ALA A 344 17.42 -24.95 6.18
N LEU A 345 17.47 -23.76 5.58
CA LEU A 345 18.03 -23.58 4.24
C LEU A 345 19.53 -23.86 4.22
N SER A 346 20.30 -23.35 5.18
CA SER A 346 21.74 -23.59 5.25
C SER A 346 22.09 -25.02 5.62
N ASP A 347 21.37 -25.64 6.54
CA ASP A 347 21.62 -27.00 6.98
C ASP A 347 21.27 -28.06 5.92
N ASN A 348 20.27 -27.78 5.07
CA ASN A 348 19.81 -28.69 4.03
C ASN A 348 20.57 -28.52 2.70
N SER A 349 21.16 -27.36 2.43
CA SER A 349 21.69 -27.08 1.10
C SER A 349 23.08 -27.64 0.85
N ASN A 350 23.96 -27.83 1.82
CA ASN A 350 25.40 -28.10 1.63
C ASN A 350 26.04 -27.26 0.49
N ASP A 351 25.36 -26.22 0.02
CA ASP A 351 25.78 -25.40 -1.09
C ASP A 351 26.51 -24.13 -0.58
N GLU A 352 27.78 -24.07 -0.86
CA GLU A 352 28.65 -22.95 -0.41
C GLU A 352 28.21 -21.56 -0.93
N ARG A 353 27.26 -21.53 -1.88
CA ARG A 353 26.70 -20.27 -2.39
C ARG A 353 25.65 -19.65 -1.46
N ILE A 354 25.00 -20.47 -0.62
CA ILE A 354 23.93 -20.05 0.28
C ILE A 354 24.52 -19.61 1.61
N HIS A 355 24.24 -18.36 2.01
CA HIS A 355 24.64 -17.80 3.28
C HIS A 355 23.44 -17.12 3.95
N CYS A 356 23.53 -16.92 5.26
CA CYS A 356 22.52 -16.23 6.04
C CYS A 356 23.16 -15.09 6.83
N ASP A 357 22.51 -13.94 6.82
CA ASP A 357 22.93 -12.77 7.57
C ASP A 357 21.74 -12.26 8.41
N SER A 358 21.99 -11.86 9.64
CA SER A 358 20.94 -11.44 10.59
C SER A 358 20.26 -10.13 10.23
N GLU A 359 20.89 -9.29 9.39
CA GLU A 359 20.38 -7.98 8.99
C GLU A 359 19.94 -7.93 7.52
N LEU A 360 20.59 -8.77 6.68
CA LEU A 360 20.39 -8.77 5.24
C LEU A 360 19.54 -9.96 4.77
N GLY A 361 19.26 -10.93 5.66
CA GLY A 361 18.51 -12.14 5.35
C GLY A 361 19.32 -13.15 4.53
N LEU A 362 18.71 -13.80 3.57
CA LEU A 362 19.32 -14.80 2.70
C LEU A 362 20.23 -14.15 1.66
N LEU A 363 21.43 -14.70 1.52
CA LEU A 363 22.44 -14.25 0.57
C LEU A 363 22.80 -15.38 -0.39
N ILE A 364 22.99 -15.05 -1.67
CA ILE A 364 23.57 -15.94 -2.69
C ILE A 364 24.93 -15.39 -3.13
N ASN A 365 25.95 -16.21 -3.06
CA ASN A 365 27.34 -15.78 -3.33
C ASN A 365 27.73 -14.53 -2.53
N ARG A 366 27.24 -14.40 -1.29
CA ARG A 366 27.43 -13.24 -0.40
C ARG A 366 26.81 -11.92 -0.91
N GLN A 367 25.89 -11.99 -1.85
CA GLN A 367 25.07 -10.88 -2.31
C GLN A 367 23.64 -11.05 -1.81
N THR A 368 22.93 -9.96 -1.51
CA THR A 368 21.50 -10.02 -1.21
C THR A 368 20.70 -10.50 -2.42
N LEU A 369 19.53 -11.04 -2.19
CA LEU A 369 18.68 -11.54 -3.27
C LEU A 369 18.33 -10.42 -4.27
N GLU A 370 18.10 -9.22 -3.77
CA GLU A 370 17.82 -8.05 -4.60
C GLU A 370 19.01 -7.71 -5.52
N GLN A 371 20.22 -7.66 -4.97
CA GLN A 371 21.43 -7.41 -5.78
C GLN A 371 21.68 -8.54 -6.79
N TRP A 372 21.46 -9.78 -6.37
CA TRP A 372 21.68 -10.96 -7.19
C TRP A 372 20.75 -10.95 -8.41
N ILE A 373 19.44 -10.77 -8.22
CA ILE A 373 18.47 -10.71 -9.30
C ILE A 373 18.65 -9.45 -10.16
N ALA A 374 19.00 -8.30 -9.56
CA ALA A 374 19.22 -7.06 -10.33
C ALA A 374 20.33 -7.15 -11.39
N GLN A 375 21.27 -8.10 -11.26
CA GLN A 375 22.38 -8.29 -12.20
C GLN A 375 21.93 -9.02 -13.47
N ASP A 376 21.08 -10.05 -13.33
CA ASP A 376 20.60 -10.87 -14.44
C ASP A 376 19.27 -11.55 -14.06
N GLU A 377 18.24 -11.39 -14.87
CA GLU A 377 16.94 -12.06 -14.69
C GLU A 377 17.05 -13.60 -14.76
N CYS A 378 18.07 -14.15 -15.43
CA CYS A 378 18.34 -15.60 -15.42
C CYS A 378 18.69 -16.14 -14.03
N HIS A 379 19.04 -15.27 -13.08
CA HIS A 379 19.29 -15.65 -11.69
C HIS A 379 18.05 -16.21 -10.98
N TRP A 380 16.83 -15.95 -11.47
CA TRP A 380 15.61 -16.62 -11.00
C TRP A 380 15.68 -18.13 -11.22
N ASP A 381 16.16 -18.57 -12.38
CA ASP A 381 16.33 -20.02 -12.68
C ASP A 381 17.40 -20.62 -11.75
N THR A 382 18.49 -19.89 -11.48
CA THR A 382 19.51 -20.32 -10.53
C THR A 382 18.97 -20.47 -9.10
N LEU A 383 18.05 -19.60 -8.63
CA LEU A 383 17.40 -19.80 -7.34
C LEU A 383 16.61 -21.12 -7.30
N VAL A 384 15.87 -21.43 -8.37
CA VAL A 384 15.12 -22.69 -8.48
C VAL A 384 16.07 -23.89 -8.46
N GLU A 385 17.21 -23.84 -9.15
CA GLU A 385 18.25 -24.89 -9.12
C GLU A 385 18.83 -25.07 -7.70
N LEU A 386 18.86 -24.01 -6.89
CA LEU A 386 19.28 -24.04 -5.49
C LEU A 386 18.17 -24.54 -4.54
N GLY A 387 16.98 -24.90 -5.06
CA GLY A 387 15.83 -25.32 -4.26
C GLY A 387 15.06 -24.16 -3.64
N ILE A 388 15.32 -22.91 -4.08
CA ILE A 388 14.60 -21.73 -3.63
C ILE A 388 13.54 -21.38 -4.67
N HIS A 389 12.33 -21.83 -4.44
CA HIS A 389 11.20 -21.67 -5.36
C HIS A 389 10.42 -20.38 -5.02
N PRO A 390 10.26 -19.44 -5.98
CA PRO A 390 9.37 -18.29 -5.78
C PRO A 390 7.89 -18.71 -5.75
N VAL A 391 7.03 -17.78 -5.36
CA VAL A 391 5.57 -17.92 -5.43
C VAL A 391 5.16 -18.20 -6.88
N GLN A 392 4.29 -19.20 -7.07
CA GLN A 392 3.68 -19.45 -8.37
C GLN A 392 2.70 -18.33 -8.71
N LYS A 393 2.82 -17.77 -9.91
CA LYS A 393 2.07 -16.61 -10.37
C LYS A 393 1.32 -16.95 -11.67
N THR A 394 -0.01 -16.81 -11.65
CA THR A 394 -0.88 -17.06 -12.81
C THR A 394 -1.81 -15.89 -13.04
N LEU A 395 -1.92 -15.39 -14.27
CA LEU A 395 -2.81 -14.28 -14.61
C LEU A 395 -4.28 -14.66 -14.41
N ALA A 396 -4.95 -13.98 -13.48
CA ALA A 396 -6.37 -14.15 -13.18
C ALA A 396 -7.23 -13.17 -13.99
N VAL A 397 -6.84 -11.87 -14.05
CA VAL A 397 -7.57 -10.84 -14.80
C VAL A 397 -6.59 -9.85 -15.40
N ASP A 398 -6.73 -9.57 -16.69
CA ASP A 398 -6.21 -8.35 -17.32
C ASP A 398 -7.33 -7.30 -17.28
N ILE A 399 -7.19 -6.31 -16.41
CA ILE A 399 -8.22 -5.32 -16.12
C ILE A 399 -8.58 -4.50 -17.36
N LEU A 400 -7.58 -4.11 -18.16
CA LEU A 400 -7.79 -3.29 -19.35
C LEU A 400 -8.47 -4.07 -20.49
N GLN A 401 -8.43 -5.41 -20.45
CA GLN A 401 -9.21 -6.25 -21.36
C GLN A 401 -10.62 -6.54 -20.83
N ALA A 402 -10.80 -6.51 -19.51
CA ALA A 402 -12.07 -6.87 -18.88
C ALA A 402 -13.06 -5.69 -18.78
N ILE A 403 -12.55 -4.49 -18.53
CA ILE A 403 -13.34 -3.27 -18.30
C ILE A 403 -12.63 -2.02 -18.85
N ASP A 404 -13.38 -0.93 -19.00
CA ASP A 404 -12.81 0.39 -19.27
C ASP A 404 -12.27 1.00 -17.96
N TYR A 405 -10.99 0.80 -17.68
CA TYR A 405 -10.31 1.28 -16.48
C TYR A 405 -9.32 2.38 -16.86
N PRO A 406 -9.60 3.67 -16.53
CA PRO A 406 -8.80 4.79 -17.02
C PRO A 406 -7.65 5.21 -16.10
N HIS A 407 -7.59 4.66 -14.87
CA HIS A 407 -6.71 5.11 -13.81
C HIS A 407 -5.28 4.57 -13.96
N ASP A 408 -4.32 5.30 -13.40
CA ASP A 408 -2.90 4.90 -13.36
C ASP A 408 -2.61 3.86 -12.27
N LYS A 409 -3.34 3.90 -11.16
CA LYS A 409 -3.19 3.01 -10.00
C LYS A 409 -4.36 2.04 -9.89
N LEU A 410 -4.08 0.81 -9.45
CA LEU A 410 -5.03 -0.25 -9.10
C LEU A 410 -4.61 -0.77 -7.73
N GLU A 411 -5.22 -0.31 -6.65
CA GLU A 411 -4.68 -0.57 -5.32
C GLU A 411 -5.63 -1.31 -4.37
N GLY A 412 -6.89 -0.92 -4.23
CA GLY A 412 -7.81 -1.67 -3.37
C GLY A 412 -8.45 -2.87 -4.07
N ILE A 413 -8.24 -4.11 -3.57
CA ILE A 413 -8.97 -5.29 -4.05
C ILE A 413 -9.53 -6.12 -2.89
N TRP A 414 -10.70 -6.72 -3.08
CA TRP A 414 -11.26 -7.70 -2.15
C TRP A 414 -12.10 -8.75 -2.84
N LEU A 415 -12.11 -9.96 -2.28
CA LEU A 415 -12.97 -11.03 -2.74
C LEU A 415 -14.40 -10.79 -2.28
N ARG A 416 -15.35 -10.85 -3.21
CA ARG A 416 -16.78 -10.75 -2.94
C ARG A 416 -17.41 -12.13 -2.80
N GLN A 417 -18.56 -12.21 -2.09
CA GLN A 417 -19.23 -13.49 -1.83
C GLN A 417 -19.68 -14.24 -3.08
N ASP A 418 -19.83 -13.55 -4.21
CA ASP A 418 -20.20 -14.15 -5.50
C ASP A 418 -18.99 -14.64 -6.30
N GLY A 419 -17.80 -14.57 -5.73
CA GLY A 419 -16.55 -14.95 -6.38
C GLY A 419 -15.97 -13.88 -7.30
N SER A 420 -16.63 -12.73 -7.44
CA SER A 420 -16.07 -11.59 -8.16
C SER A 420 -15.07 -10.83 -7.27
N ILE A 421 -14.28 -9.97 -7.89
CA ILE A 421 -13.34 -9.09 -7.22
C ILE A 421 -13.88 -7.67 -7.28
N GLY A 422 -14.10 -7.05 -6.11
CA GLY A 422 -14.25 -5.60 -6.00
C GLY A 422 -12.90 -4.94 -6.08
N LEU A 423 -12.79 -3.80 -6.76
CA LEU A 423 -11.54 -3.06 -6.87
C LEU A 423 -11.75 -1.55 -6.86
N LEU A 424 -10.79 -0.85 -6.29
CA LEU A 424 -10.70 0.61 -6.24
C LEU A 424 -9.40 1.07 -6.91
N ASN A 425 -9.42 2.29 -7.44
CA ASN A 425 -8.22 3.03 -7.78
C ASN A 425 -7.82 3.94 -6.62
N ASP A 426 -6.52 4.20 -6.47
CA ASP A 426 -6.07 5.36 -5.72
C ASP A 426 -6.04 6.60 -6.62
N ASP A 427 -6.72 7.65 -6.21
CA ASP A 427 -6.80 8.91 -6.93
C ASP A 427 -5.84 9.99 -6.40
N ASP A 428 -4.98 9.66 -5.40
CA ASP A 428 -4.08 10.61 -4.75
C ASP A 428 -4.82 11.90 -4.32
N PHE A 429 -6.05 11.78 -3.78
CA PHE A 429 -6.94 12.93 -3.48
C PHE A 429 -7.27 13.82 -4.69
N ALA A 430 -7.22 13.27 -5.90
CA ALA A 430 -7.33 13.95 -7.17
C ALA A 430 -6.22 15.02 -7.40
N MET A 431 -5.04 14.82 -6.80
CA MET A 431 -3.90 15.74 -6.86
C MET A 431 -2.71 15.09 -7.55
N ASN A 432 -1.92 15.87 -8.26
CA ASN A 432 -0.70 15.43 -8.93
C ASN A 432 0.36 16.55 -8.92
N ASP A 433 1.62 16.14 -9.02
CA ASP A 433 2.73 17.06 -9.16
C ASP A 433 2.75 17.71 -10.54
N SER A 434 3.18 18.97 -10.58
CA SER A 434 3.39 19.69 -11.82
C SER A 434 4.58 20.63 -11.72
N ASP A 435 5.02 21.17 -12.87
CA ASP A 435 6.06 22.23 -12.91
C ASP A 435 5.69 23.49 -12.10
N LYS A 436 4.40 23.63 -11.75
CA LYS A 436 3.85 24.72 -10.96
C LYS A 436 3.46 24.29 -9.54
N GLY A 437 4.13 23.27 -9.01
CA GLY A 437 3.88 22.71 -7.68
C GLY A 437 2.83 21.61 -7.74
N VAL A 438 1.55 21.93 -7.64
CA VAL A 438 0.47 20.96 -7.59
C VAL A 438 -0.64 21.32 -8.57
N GLU A 439 -1.24 20.31 -9.18
CA GLU A 439 -2.44 20.43 -10.02
C GLU A 439 -3.43 19.29 -9.75
N HIS A 440 -4.60 19.31 -10.35
CA HIS A 440 -5.48 18.15 -10.31
C HIS A 440 -4.88 16.98 -11.09
N LYS A 441 -5.08 15.76 -10.58
CA LYS A 441 -4.76 14.52 -11.27
C LYS A 441 -5.77 14.28 -12.40
N TYR A 442 -5.28 14.18 -13.63
CA TYR A 442 -6.13 14.03 -14.81
C TYR A 442 -5.95 12.69 -15.48
N LEU A 443 -7.06 12.06 -15.83
CA LEU A 443 -7.08 10.78 -16.57
C LEU A 443 -6.56 10.93 -18.00
N ASP A 444 -6.77 12.09 -18.62
CA ASP A 444 -6.46 12.34 -20.04
C ASP A 444 -5.40 13.43 -20.23
N ALA A 445 -4.60 13.29 -21.28
CA ALA A 445 -3.54 14.27 -21.62
C ALA A 445 -4.06 15.69 -21.91
N LYS A 446 -5.34 15.84 -22.22
CA LYS A 446 -5.98 17.15 -22.46
C LYS A 446 -6.40 17.85 -21.17
N LYS A 447 -6.25 17.20 -20.01
CA LYS A 447 -6.63 17.68 -18.69
C LYS A 447 -8.11 18.08 -18.60
N THR A 448 -8.98 17.22 -19.13
CA THR A 448 -10.43 17.48 -19.17
C THR A 448 -11.20 16.66 -18.14
N ILE A 449 -10.65 15.54 -17.68
CA ILE A 449 -11.30 14.61 -16.77
C ILE A 449 -10.42 14.48 -15.52
N ILE A 450 -10.89 15.04 -14.40
CA ILE A 450 -10.21 14.90 -13.11
C ILE A 450 -10.44 13.46 -12.60
N ASP A 451 -9.39 12.84 -12.07
CA ASP A 451 -9.45 11.53 -11.44
C ASP A 451 -10.30 11.56 -10.15
N GLY A 452 -10.73 10.41 -9.69
CA GLY A 452 -11.50 10.22 -8.46
C GLY A 452 -11.68 8.74 -8.16
N ASN A 453 -11.84 8.41 -6.88
CA ASN A 453 -12.03 7.03 -6.46
C ASN A 453 -13.31 6.43 -7.06
N ARG A 454 -13.18 5.22 -7.63
CA ARG A 454 -14.27 4.47 -8.24
C ARG A 454 -14.21 2.99 -7.88
N LEU A 455 -15.37 2.43 -7.60
CA LEU A 455 -15.57 0.99 -7.46
C LEU A 455 -15.83 0.35 -8.81
N TYR A 456 -15.08 -0.70 -9.09
CA TYR A 456 -15.31 -1.62 -10.22
C TYR A 456 -15.51 -3.04 -9.69
N VAL A 457 -16.08 -3.89 -10.53
CA VAL A 457 -16.24 -5.32 -10.24
C VAL A 457 -15.82 -6.12 -11.46
N VAL A 458 -14.93 -7.09 -11.25
CA VAL A 458 -14.44 -7.97 -12.30
C VAL A 458 -14.56 -9.43 -11.88
N TYR A 459 -14.62 -10.33 -12.88
CA TYR A 459 -14.66 -11.76 -12.65
C TYR A 459 -13.34 -12.39 -13.10
N PRO A 460 -12.66 -13.13 -12.22
CA PRO A 460 -11.46 -13.86 -12.61
C PRO A 460 -11.81 -14.92 -13.66
N LYS A 461 -10.87 -15.18 -14.58
CA LYS A 461 -11.00 -16.31 -15.50
C LYS A 461 -10.89 -17.60 -14.67
N VAL A 462 -11.86 -18.47 -14.82
CA VAL A 462 -11.91 -19.80 -14.18
C VAL A 462 -10.86 -20.71 -14.81
#